data_0afe30903bd66126084aeacffb91df84
#
_entry.id   0afe30903bd66126084aeacffb91df84
#
_cell.length_a   1.000
_cell.length_b   1.000
_cell.length_c   1.000
_cell.angle_alpha   90.00
_cell.angle_beta   90.00
_cell.angle_gamma   90.00
#
_symmetry.space_group_name_H-M   'P 1'
#
loop_
_entity.id
_entity.type
_entity.pdbx_description
1 polymer ?
#
loop_
_entity_poly.entity_id
_entity_poly.type
_entity_poly.pdbx_seq_one_letter_code
_entity_poly.pdbx_strand_id
1 'polypeptide(L)'
;MSQLVPPHGGLSEPVCCTVPAAEIESFKASAASLPKLPVSAADLSTVYRIADGTLSPLTGPMDQATYNRVLDEAVIESGGKKYAWTIPLAFPVTAELAGTPSAGQTVAVVCPEGDVVATLEIPD
;
A
#
# COMPACT_ATOMS: atom_id res chain seq x y z
N MET A 1 -22.05 5.26 25.74
CA MET A 1 -20.88 4.78 24.98
C MET A 1 -20.67 5.70 23.80
N SER A 2 -19.50 6.24 23.62
CA SER A 2 -19.18 7.00 22.40
C SER A 2 -19.14 6.03 21.23
N GLN A 3 -19.96 6.28 20.22
CA GLN A 3 -19.90 5.55 18.97
C GLN A 3 -18.57 5.88 18.29
N LEU A 4 -17.77 4.87 17.95
CA LEU A 4 -16.54 5.07 17.20
C LEU A 4 -16.88 5.66 15.81
N VAL A 5 -16.05 6.58 15.37
CA VAL A 5 -16.17 7.13 14.02
C VAL A 5 -15.84 5.99 13.03
N PRO A 6 -16.72 5.75 12.03
CA PRO A 6 -16.42 4.71 11.04
C PRO A 6 -15.17 5.06 10.23
N PRO A 7 -14.46 4.05 9.70
CA PRO A 7 -13.31 4.28 8.85
C PRO A 7 -13.65 5.10 7.61
N HIS A 8 -12.68 5.85 7.11
CA HIS A 8 -12.82 6.64 5.89
C HIS A 8 -13.15 5.77 4.68
N GLY A 9 -13.81 6.32 3.67
CA GLY A 9 -14.17 5.58 2.46
C GLY A 9 -15.48 4.80 2.51
N GLY A 10 -16.34 5.09 3.50
CA GLY A 10 -17.66 4.44 3.65
C GLY A 10 -17.59 3.01 4.15
N LEU A 11 -16.51 2.64 4.82
CA LEU A 11 -16.27 1.31 5.36
C LEU A 11 -16.93 1.13 6.73
N SER A 12 -17.33 -0.10 7.05
CA SER A 12 -17.77 -0.49 8.40
C SER A 12 -16.58 -0.84 9.31
N GLU A 13 -15.49 -1.33 8.73
CA GLU A 13 -14.26 -1.74 9.42
C GLU A 13 -13.03 -1.31 8.65
N PRO A 14 -11.87 -1.09 9.33
CA PRO A 14 -10.61 -0.81 8.64
C PRO A 14 -10.18 -1.98 7.75
N VAL A 15 -9.51 -1.68 6.64
CA VAL A 15 -8.91 -2.69 5.77
C VAL A 15 -7.50 -2.98 6.27
N CYS A 16 -7.33 -4.09 6.99
CA CYS A 16 -6.03 -4.54 7.49
C CYS A 16 -5.41 -5.55 6.52
N CYS A 17 -4.14 -5.37 6.18
CA CYS A 17 -3.40 -6.21 5.25
C CYS A 17 -2.27 -6.99 5.94
N THR A 18 -2.39 -7.26 7.23
CA THR A 18 -1.37 -7.97 8.01
C THR A 18 -1.45 -9.48 7.79
N VAL A 19 -0.29 -10.12 7.73
CA VAL A 19 -0.18 -11.58 7.67
C VAL A 19 -0.34 -12.16 9.08
N PRO A 20 -1.16 -13.21 9.28
CA PRO A 20 -1.26 -13.89 10.58
C PRO A 20 0.09 -14.40 11.07
N ALA A 21 0.34 -14.33 12.38
CA ALA A 21 1.61 -14.71 12.97
C ALA A 21 2.07 -16.14 12.58
N ALA A 22 1.14 -17.08 12.47
CA ALA A 22 1.43 -18.45 12.08
C ALA A 22 1.89 -18.62 10.61
N GLU A 23 1.64 -17.61 9.76
CA GLU A 23 1.94 -17.63 8.33
C GLU A 23 3.18 -16.80 7.95
N ILE A 24 3.80 -16.10 8.90
CA ILE A 24 4.90 -15.17 8.63
C ILE A 24 6.09 -15.88 7.95
N GLU A 25 6.48 -17.05 8.43
CA GLU A 25 7.63 -17.78 7.89
C GLU A 25 7.36 -18.30 6.46
N SER A 26 6.16 -18.81 6.21
CA SER A 26 5.76 -19.22 4.85
C SER A 26 5.64 -18.04 3.89
N PHE A 27 5.13 -16.91 4.38
CA PHE A 27 5.07 -15.66 3.62
C PHE A 27 6.47 -15.17 3.23
N LYS A 28 7.40 -15.12 4.17
CA LYS A 28 8.79 -14.71 3.89
C LYS A 28 9.47 -15.67 2.90
N ALA A 29 9.25 -16.97 3.05
CA ALA A 29 9.80 -17.96 2.12
C ALA A 29 9.26 -17.77 0.69
N SER A 30 7.97 -17.54 0.54
CA SER A 30 7.36 -17.28 -0.78
C SER A 30 7.81 -15.96 -1.40
N ALA A 31 8.02 -14.95 -0.58
CA ALA A 31 8.49 -13.64 -1.04
C ALA A 31 9.99 -13.59 -1.40
N ALA A 32 10.78 -14.56 -0.96
CA ALA A 32 12.23 -14.58 -1.18
C ALA A 32 12.62 -14.60 -2.66
N SER A 33 11.81 -15.21 -3.52
CA SER A 33 12.05 -15.33 -4.97
C SER A 33 11.51 -14.14 -5.77
N LEU A 34 10.73 -13.25 -5.15
CA LEU A 34 10.15 -12.11 -5.84
C LEU A 34 11.19 -11.00 -6.12
N PRO A 35 10.99 -10.21 -7.19
CA PRO A 35 11.77 -8.99 -7.38
C PRO A 35 11.68 -8.09 -6.17
N LYS A 36 12.77 -7.42 -5.81
CA LYS A 36 12.84 -6.58 -4.62
C LYS A 36 12.49 -5.12 -4.95
N LEU A 37 11.64 -4.53 -4.12
CA LEU A 37 11.33 -3.11 -4.14
C LEU A 37 11.84 -2.49 -2.83
N PRO A 38 13.02 -1.86 -2.82
CA PRO A 38 13.51 -1.19 -1.63
C PRO A 38 12.72 0.09 -1.37
N VAL A 39 12.38 0.32 -0.12
CA VAL A 39 11.69 1.53 0.34
C VAL A 39 12.55 2.27 1.37
N SER A 40 12.38 3.59 1.45
CA SER A 40 13.02 4.42 2.46
C SER A 40 12.41 4.17 3.85
N ALA A 41 13.06 4.64 4.90
CA ALA A 41 12.50 4.60 6.25
C ALA A 41 11.18 5.36 6.36
N ALA A 42 11.03 6.46 5.62
CA ALA A 42 9.78 7.22 5.57
C ALA A 42 8.65 6.42 4.89
N ASP A 43 8.95 5.80 3.75
CA ASP A 43 7.98 4.97 3.03
C ASP A 43 7.63 3.69 3.81
N LEU A 44 8.58 3.14 4.56
CA LEU A 44 8.33 2.02 5.47
C LEU A 44 7.25 2.35 6.50
N SER A 45 7.25 3.57 7.05
CA SER A 45 6.18 4.04 7.93
C SER A 45 4.82 4.02 7.23
N THR A 46 4.76 4.42 5.97
CA THR A 46 3.54 4.34 5.14
C THR A 46 3.10 2.89 4.91
N VAL A 47 4.03 1.98 4.63
CA VAL A 47 3.74 0.53 4.50
C VAL A 47 3.05 0.00 5.75
N TYR A 48 3.56 0.34 6.94
CA TYR A 48 2.94 -0.10 8.19
C TYR A 48 1.55 0.50 8.42
N ARG A 49 1.32 1.76 8.01
CA ARG A 49 -0.01 2.39 8.14
C ARG A 49 -1.02 1.83 7.14
N ILE A 50 -0.59 1.39 5.97
CA ILE A 50 -1.45 0.64 5.06
C ILE A 50 -1.78 -0.72 5.67
N ALA A 51 -0.78 -1.43 6.18
CA ALA A 51 -0.94 -2.77 6.72
C ALA A 51 -1.89 -2.82 7.93
N ASP A 52 -1.81 -1.86 8.84
CA ASP A 52 -2.66 -1.82 10.03
C ASP A 52 -4.04 -1.20 9.82
N GLY A 53 -4.35 -0.77 8.62
CA GLY A 53 -5.65 -0.19 8.25
C GLY A 53 -5.81 1.30 8.55
N THR A 54 -4.77 1.98 9.04
CA THR A 54 -4.82 3.43 9.33
C THR A 54 -5.11 4.25 8.08
N LEU A 55 -4.62 3.83 6.91
CA LEU A 55 -4.84 4.50 5.63
C LEU A 55 -6.00 3.90 4.82
N SER A 56 -6.95 3.21 5.48
CA SER A 56 -8.16 2.72 4.81
C SER A 56 -8.89 3.85 4.06
N PRO A 57 -9.43 3.61 2.89
CA PRO A 57 -9.62 2.32 2.23
C PRO A 57 -8.43 1.84 1.39
N LEU A 58 -7.31 2.56 1.40
CA LEU A 58 -6.13 2.21 0.60
C LEU A 58 -5.48 0.91 1.09
N THR A 59 -5.10 0.06 0.14
CA THR A 59 -4.42 -1.21 0.38
C THR A 59 -3.00 -1.24 -0.18
N GLY A 60 -2.54 -0.13 -0.73
CA GLY A 60 -1.23 0.04 -1.32
C GLY A 60 -1.03 1.45 -1.86
N PRO A 61 0.08 1.72 -2.55
CA PRO A 61 0.27 2.97 -3.28
C PRO A 61 -0.81 3.12 -4.35
N MET A 62 -1.09 4.35 -4.72
CA MET A 62 -2.12 4.67 -5.70
C MET A 62 -1.68 4.25 -7.11
N ASP A 63 -2.63 3.77 -7.92
CA ASP A 63 -2.47 3.68 -9.36
C ASP A 63 -2.45 5.08 -9.98
N GLN A 64 -2.06 5.18 -11.24
CA GLN A 64 -1.92 6.47 -11.92
C GLN A 64 -3.25 7.25 -11.96
N ALA A 65 -4.36 6.57 -12.18
CA ALA A 65 -5.67 7.21 -12.25
C ALA A 65 -6.08 7.82 -10.90
N THR A 66 -5.92 7.08 -9.82
CA THR A 66 -6.20 7.54 -8.46
C THR A 66 -5.24 8.67 -8.05
N TYR A 67 -3.96 8.52 -8.35
CA TYR A 67 -2.94 9.53 -8.08
C TYR A 67 -3.29 10.87 -8.74
N ASN A 68 -3.60 10.85 -10.02
CA ASN A 68 -3.99 12.06 -10.75
C ASN A 68 -5.29 12.67 -10.22
N ARG A 69 -6.29 11.84 -9.89
CA ARG A 69 -7.53 12.32 -9.28
C ARG A 69 -7.30 13.01 -7.94
N VAL A 70 -6.40 12.49 -7.11
CA VAL A 70 -6.04 13.13 -5.84
C VAL A 70 -5.38 14.49 -6.09
N LEU A 71 -4.49 14.60 -7.09
CA LEU A 71 -3.87 15.88 -7.45
C LEU A 71 -4.87 16.90 -7.98
N ASP A 72 -5.81 16.47 -8.81
CA ASP A 72 -6.75 17.36 -9.50
C ASP A 72 -7.97 17.70 -8.66
N GLU A 73 -8.51 16.73 -7.94
CA GLU A 73 -9.82 16.84 -7.26
C GLU A 73 -9.72 16.69 -5.73
N ALA A 74 -8.57 16.28 -5.18
CA ALA A 74 -8.37 15.99 -3.76
C ALA A 74 -9.34 14.92 -3.21
N VAL A 75 -9.65 13.89 -4.01
CA VAL A 75 -10.56 12.81 -3.66
C VAL A 75 -10.05 11.45 -4.12
N ILE A 76 -10.50 10.41 -3.42
CA ILE A 76 -10.43 9.00 -3.87
C ILE A 76 -11.84 8.47 -4.09
N GLU A 77 -11.96 7.40 -4.85
CA GLU A 77 -13.21 6.66 -5.01
C GLU A 77 -13.20 5.37 -4.18
N SER A 78 -14.28 5.11 -3.49
CA SER A 78 -14.51 3.88 -2.72
C SER A 78 -15.98 3.52 -2.77
N GLY A 79 -16.31 2.29 -3.17
CA GLY A 79 -17.70 1.84 -3.26
C GLY A 79 -18.58 2.68 -4.18
N GLY A 80 -18.02 3.27 -5.24
CA GLY A 80 -18.74 4.12 -6.20
C GLY A 80 -19.01 5.55 -5.69
N LYS A 81 -18.39 5.95 -4.59
CA LYS A 81 -18.51 7.31 -4.02
C LYS A 81 -17.16 7.96 -3.90
N LYS A 82 -17.13 9.30 -3.93
CA LYS A 82 -15.92 10.11 -3.75
C LYS A 82 -15.78 10.51 -2.28
N TYR A 83 -14.55 10.42 -1.78
CA TYR A 83 -14.18 10.82 -0.42
C TYR A 83 -12.96 11.72 -0.46
N ALA A 84 -12.90 12.72 0.42
CA ALA A 84 -11.77 13.63 0.49
C ALA A 84 -10.46 12.88 0.77
N TRP A 85 -9.45 13.16 -0.04
CA TRP A 85 -8.09 12.66 0.15
C TRP A 85 -7.10 13.62 -0.51
N THR A 86 -6.27 14.26 0.28
CA THR A 86 -5.48 15.42 -0.18
C THR A 86 -4.03 15.14 -0.47
N ILE A 87 -3.53 13.95 -0.12
CA ILE A 87 -2.13 13.58 -0.27
C ILE A 87 -2.02 12.36 -1.17
N PRO A 88 -1.38 12.46 -2.35
CA PRO A 88 -1.11 11.29 -3.17
C PRO A 88 -0.10 10.38 -2.48
N LEU A 89 -0.32 9.07 -2.53
CA LEU A 89 0.57 8.06 -1.97
C LEU A 89 1.23 7.26 -3.08
N ALA A 90 2.55 7.38 -3.19
CA ALA A 90 3.38 6.63 -4.11
C ALA A 90 4.71 6.29 -3.45
N PHE A 91 5.35 5.22 -3.90
CA PHE A 91 6.71 4.87 -3.48
C PHE A 91 7.67 5.25 -4.61
N PRO A 92 8.60 6.19 -4.38
CA PRO A 92 9.60 6.54 -5.37
C PRO A 92 10.56 5.37 -5.60
N VAL A 93 10.90 5.13 -6.84
CA VAL A 93 11.85 4.11 -7.26
C VAL A 93 12.91 4.71 -8.18
N THR A 94 14.07 4.05 -8.27
CA THR A 94 15.10 4.45 -9.24
C THR A 94 14.63 4.19 -10.67
N ALA A 95 15.19 4.91 -11.63
CA ALA A 95 14.86 4.73 -13.04
C ALA A 95 15.16 3.30 -13.55
N GLU A 96 16.20 2.67 -12.99
CA GLU A 96 16.53 1.26 -13.30
C GLU A 96 15.43 0.31 -12.81
N LEU A 97 14.92 0.56 -11.60
CA LEU A 97 13.87 -0.28 -11.02
C LEU A 97 12.52 -0.06 -11.68
N ALA A 98 12.23 1.17 -12.08
CA ALA A 98 10.98 1.53 -12.76
C ALA A 98 10.76 0.80 -14.10
N GLY A 99 11.84 0.36 -14.74
CA GLY A 99 11.79 -0.40 -16.00
C GLY A 99 11.63 -1.92 -15.84
N THR A 100 11.68 -2.44 -14.62
CA THR A 100 11.76 -3.89 -14.38
C THR A 100 10.43 -4.53 -13.99
N PRO A 101 9.66 -4.07 -12.98
CA PRO A 101 8.36 -4.63 -12.68
C PRO A 101 7.30 -4.06 -13.62
N SER A 102 6.46 -4.94 -14.15
CA SER A 102 5.30 -4.57 -14.96
C SER A 102 4.05 -4.47 -14.08
N ALA A 103 3.05 -3.72 -14.54
CA ALA A 103 1.73 -3.70 -13.93
C ALA A 103 1.18 -5.13 -13.75
N GLY A 104 0.59 -5.40 -12.60
CA GLY A 104 0.10 -6.72 -12.21
C GLY A 104 1.17 -7.68 -11.68
N GLN A 105 2.46 -7.33 -11.72
CA GLN A 105 3.52 -8.14 -11.15
C GLN A 105 3.63 -7.93 -9.63
N THR A 106 3.82 -9.03 -8.90
CA THR A 106 4.05 -8.97 -7.45
C THR A 106 5.55 -8.79 -7.16
N VAL A 107 5.86 -7.87 -6.26
CA VAL A 107 7.22 -7.60 -5.78
C VAL A 107 7.29 -7.73 -4.26
N ALA A 108 8.48 -8.01 -3.73
CA ALA A 108 8.74 -7.99 -2.30
C ALA A 108 9.23 -6.60 -1.87
N VAL A 109 8.51 -5.96 -0.98
CA VAL A 109 8.91 -4.67 -0.39
C VAL A 109 9.94 -4.94 0.70
N VAL A 110 11.12 -4.33 0.58
CA VAL A 110 12.23 -4.49 1.52
C VAL A 110 12.55 -3.19 2.25
N CYS A 111 12.76 -3.31 3.54
CA CYS A 111 13.17 -2.19 4.39
C CYS A 111 14.64 -1.81 4.17
N PRO A 112 15.13 -0.66 4.71
CA PRO A 112 16.53 -0.26 4.57
C PRO A 112 17.55 -1.29 5.07
N GLU A 113 17.17 -2.13 6.03
CA GLU A 113 17.99 -3.22 6.57
C GLU A 113 18.03 -4.45 5.65
N GLY A 114 17.19 -4.50 4.63
CA GLY A 114 17.15 -5.59 3.64
C GLY A 114 16.13 -6.69 3.95
N ASP A 115 15.34 -6.56 5.00
CA ASP A 115 14.30 -7.52 5.34
C ASP A 115 13.04 -7.32 4.50
N VAL A 116 12.39 -8.42 4.11
CA VAL A 116 11.09 -8.38 3.46
C VAL A 116 10.02 -8.03 4.49
N VAL A 117 9.31 -6.94 4.27
CA VAL A 117 8.26 -6.43 5.18
C VAL A 117 6.86 -6.57 4.60
N ALA A 118 6.73 -6.66 3.29
CA ALA A 118 5.44 -6.79 2.60
C ALA A 118 5.63 -7.36 1.19
N THR A 119 4.52 -7.71 0.55
CA THR A 119 4.44 -7.92 -0.89
C THR A 119 3.47 -6.89 -1.47
N LEU A 120 3.71 -6.51 -2.70
CA LEU A 120 2.92 -5.52 -3.42
C LEU A 120 2.70 -5.99 -4.84
N GLU A 121 1.45 -5.97 -5.30
CA GLU A 121 1.13 -6.03 -6.72
C GLU A 121 1.28 -4.63 -7.31
N ILE A 122 2.08 -4.50 -8.35
CA ILE A 122 2.35 -3.19 -8.98
C ILE A 122 1.07 -2.68 -9.66
N PRO A 123 0.55 -1.53 -9.23
CA PRO A 123 -0.59 -0.90 -9.92
C PRO A 123 -0.16 -0.33 -11.27
N ASP A 124 -1.14 0.07 -12.07
CA ASP A 124 -0.92 0.72 -13.38
C ASP A 124 -0.21 2.08 -13.26
#